data_9722216a08516b301460b649841349f2
#
_entry.id   9722216a08516b301460b649841349f2
#
_cell.length_a   1.000
_cell.length_b   1.000
_cell.length_c   1.000
_cell.angle_alpha   90.00
_cell.angle_beta   90.00
_cell.angle_gamma   90.00
#
_symmetry.space_group_name_H-M   'P 1'
#
loop_
_entity.id
_entity.type
_entity.pdbx_description
1 polymer ?
#
loop_
_entity_poly.entity_id
_entity_poly.type
_entity_poly.pdbx_seq_one_letter_code
_entity_poly.pdbx_strand_id
1 'polypeptide(L)'
;MKIFDVVVIGGGPAGCAMALDLNRRGYDVALCDQAKFPRDKVCGEFISPGADPILEWLGVLASIEALAPKRLKGVAISSYESAELEIDYPVSTETGLRPSSLSVPRYQLDALFLKQVQNAGVKVFEQHKVTDFIFDDDCVAGVHGWDENKTSFSLQAKLVVDAGGRNAVSLRKFNLKQEGNGKIAFSAHWQGVRLPDDYCYMHVSRPGYTGISSVGNGRANVVLVVDRSALDGKKAETLYHNVLMSNCRRCEMLQGAERVEPVRSVESLAFAVKPVPCGGLVLVGDAMGFIDPFTGEGIYLSLRSSQIAGEVIHAGFQNSNFSRKFLSVYNARRQEEFGDKFLLSRVLQWLIYNRPFCNGVMKRLSTNRV
;
A
#
# COMPACT_ATOMS: atom_id res chain seq x y z
N MET A 1 -22.89 -26.60 6.28
CA MET A 1 -22.35 -25.26 5.98
C MET A 1 -21.19 -25.46 5.03
N LYS A 2 -21.03 -24.63 3.98
CA LYS A 2 -19.90 -24.76 3.05
C LYS A 2 -18.61 -24.33 3.77
N ILE A 3 -17.55 -25.14 3.64
CA ILE A 3 -16.20 -24.80 4.14
C ILE A 3 -15.36 -24.41 2.92
N PHE A 4 -14.82 -23.19 2.93
CA PHE A 4 -13.87 -22.72 1.92
C PHE A 4 -12.46 -23.29 2.19
N ASP A 5 -11.64 -23.40 1.16
CA ASP A 5 -10.22 -23.67 1.40
C ASP A 5 -9.59 -22.45 2.08
N VAL A 6 -9.85 -21.24 1.56
CA VAL A 6 -9.32 -19.99 2.12
C VAL A 6 -10.38 -18.91 2.17
N VAL A 7 -10.45 -18.18 3.29
CA VAL A 7 -11.15 -16.91 3.41
C VAL A 7 -10.13 -15.77 3.47
N VAL A 8 -10.26 -14.80 2.57
CA VAL A 8 -9.42 -13.60 2.51
C VAL A 8 -10.22 -12.40 3.05
N ILE A 9 -9.66 -11.68 4.01
CA ILE A 9 -10.25 -10.46 4.59
C ILE A 9 -9.60 -9.23 3.95
N GLY A 10 -10.39 -8.40 3.27
CA GLY A 10 -9.95 -7.15 2.64
C GLY A 10 -9.72 -7.26 1.14
N GLY A 11 -10.47 -6.47 0.37
CA GLY A 11 -10.43 -6.38 -1.10
C GLY A 11 -9.46 -5.31 -1.64
N GLY A 12 -8.39 -4.99 -0.91
CA GLY A 12 -7.30 -4.14 -1.41
C GLY A 12 -6.31 -4.93 -2.28
N PRO A 13 -5.22 -4.30 -2.77
CA PRO A 13 -4.25 -4.96 -3.66
C PRO A 13 -3.71 -6.28 -3.11
N ALA A 14 -3.39 -6.35 -1.82
CA ALA A 14 -2.89 -7.58 -1.19
C ALA A 14 -3.93 -8.70 -1.19
N GLY A 15 -5.17 -8.40 -0.77
CA GLY A 15 -6.22 -9.43 -0.70
C GLY A 15 -6.68 -9.89 -2.07
N CYS A 16 -6.82 -8.98 -3.02
CA CYS A 16 -7.16 -9.35 -4.40
C CYS A 16 -6.04 -10.19 -5.05
N ALA A 17 -4.77 -9.81 -4.87
CA ALA A 17 -3.64 -10.58 -5.37
C ALA A 17 -3.60 -11.98 -4.75
N MET A 18 -3.84 -12.10 -3.44
CA MET A 18 -3.93 -13.38 -2.75
C MET A 18 -5.08 -14.24 -3.28
N ALA A 19 -6.27 -13.65 -3.42
CA ALA A 19 -7.44 -14.37 -3.91
C ALA A 19 -7.24 -14.88 -5.34
N LEU A 20 -6.64 -14.08 -6.22
CA LEU A 20 -6.32 -14.48 -7.59
C LEU A 20 -5.25 -15.59 -7.63
N ASP A 21 -4.18 -15.47 -6.85
CA ASP A 21 -3.13 -16.49 -6.78
C ASP A 21 -3.68 -17.83 -6.32
N LEU A 22 -4.38 -17.85 -5.20
CA LEU A 22 -4.92 -19.08 -4.63
C LEU A 22 -6.00 -19.71 -5.53
N ASN A 23 -6.86 -18.90 -6.13
CA ASN A 23 -7.86 -19.39 -7.08
C ASN A 23 -7.21 -20.04 -8.32
N ARG A 24 -6.12 -19.46 -8.85
CA ARG A 24 -5.36 -20.07 -9.96
C ARG A 24 -4.70 -21.40 -9.59
N ARG A 25 -4.37 -21.59 -8.32
CA ARG A 25 -3.88 -22.88 -7.79
C ARG A 25 -4.97 -23.90 -7.56
N GLY A 26 -6.24 -23.55 -7.84
CA GLY A 26 -7.40 -24.44 -7.76
C GLY A 26 -8.06 -24.49 -6.38
N TYR A 27 -7.76 -23.55 -5.48
CA TYR A 27 -8.42 -23.48 -4.17
C TYR A 27 -9.75 -22.75 -4.23
N ASP A 28 -10.72 -23.21 -3.42
CA ASP A 28 -12.02 -22.55 -3.23
C ASP A 28 -11.86 -21.37 -2.29
N VAL A 29 -11.86 -20.15 -2.86
CA VAL A 29 -11.56 -18.91 -2.15
C VAL A 29 -12.80 -18.05 -1.98
N ALA A 30 -12.99 -17.52 -0.77
CA ALA A 30 -13.91 -16.42 -0.50
C ALA A 30 -13.15 -15.15 -0.12
N LEU A 31 -13.60 -13.99 -0.60
CA LEU A 31 -13.04 -12.68 -0.24
C LEU A 31 -14.13 -11.80 0.37
N CYS A 32 -13.87 -11.24 1.56
CA CYS A 32 -14.77 -10.33 2.26
C CYS A 32 -14.15 -8.92 2.35
N ASP A 33 -14.90 -7.88 2.00
CA ASP A 33 -14.53 -6.50 2.31
C ASP A 33 -15.71 -5.75 2.94
N GLN A 34 -15.41 -4.89 3.93
CA GLN A 34 -16.42 -4.08 4.60
C GLN A 34 -16.99 -2.96 3.73
N ALA A 35 -16.29 -2.58 2.67
CA ALA A 35 -16.71 -1.53 1.75
C ALA A 35 -17.46 -2.08 0.54
N LYS A 36 -18.22 -1.21 -0.11
CA LYS A 36 -18.70 -1.36 -1.48
C LYS A 36 -17.71 -0.68 -2.43
N PHE A 37 -17.40 -1.30 -3.54
CA PHE A 37 -16.50 -0.75 -4.54
C PHE A 37 -17.26 -0.07 -5.69
N PRO A 38 -16.70 0.99 -6.32
CA PRO A 38 -15.37 1.59 -6.03
C PRO A 38 -15.35 2.36 -4.71
N ARG A 39 -14.19 2.34 -4.03
CA ARG A 39 -13.96 3.07 -2.78
C ARG A 39 -12.62 3.79 -2.78
N ASP A 40 -12.57 4.90 -2.07
CA ASP A 40 -11.32 5.64 -1.88
C ASP A 40 -10.47 5.07 -0.75
N LYS A 41 -9.17 5.30 -0.85
CA LYS A 41 -8.20 5.01 0.21
C LYS A 41 -7.05 6.01 0.17
N VAL A 42 -6.69 6.60 1.30
CA VAL A 42 -5.51 7.48 1.41
C VAL A 42 -4.26 6.71 1.00
N CYS A 43 -3.58 7.17 -0.05
CA CYS A 43 -2.43 6.54 -0.67
C CYS A 43 -1.66 7.56 -1.51
N GLY A 44 -0.38 7.31 -1.79
CA GLY A 44 0.38 8.04 -2.80
C GLY A 44 -0.01 7.70 -4.24
N GLU A 45 -0.78 6.62 -4.43
CA GLU A 45 -1.26 6.15 -5.75
C GLU A 45 -0.14 5.83 -6.74
N PHE A 46 1.00 5.51 -6.19
CA PHE A 46 2.23 5.21 -6.89
C PHE A 46 2.53 3.71 -6.78
N ILE A 47 2.82 3.10 -7.92
CA ILE A 47 3.14 1.68 -8.05
C ILE A 47 4.54 1.59 -8.64
N SER A 48 5.50 1.10 -7.87
CA SER A 48 6.89 0.98 -8.32
C SER A 48 7.04 -0.01 -9.48
N PRO A 49 8.05 0.15 -10.34
CA PRO A 49 8.22 -0.67 -11.56
C PRO A 49 8.29 -2.17 -11.30
N GLY A 50 8.82 -2.57 -10.15
CA GLY A 50 8.87 -3.98 -9.74
C GLY A 50 7.51 -4.67 -9.60
N ALA A 51 6.41 -3.92 -9.63
CA ALA A 51 5.06 -4.47 -9.58
C ALA A 51 4.58 -4.98 -10.95
N ASP A 52 5.09 -4.46 -12.06
CA ASP A 52 4.60 -4.80 -13.41
C ASP A 52 4.60 -6.32 -13.69
N PRO A 53 5.67 -7.08 -13.41
CA PRO A 53 5.65 -8.53 -13.61
C PRO A 53 4.58 -9.24 -12.75
N ILE A 54 4.31 -8.71 -11.54
CA ILE A 54 3.29 -9.28 -10.66
C ILE A 54 1.90 -8.97 -11.19
N LEU A 55 1.68 -7.74 -11.65
CA LEU A 55 0.41 -7.31 -12.25
C LEU A 55 0.10 -8.08 -13.55
N GLU A 56 1.13 -8.33 -14.36
CA GLU A 56 1.02 -9.15 -15.57
C GLU A 56 0.67 -10.59 -15.21
N TRP A 57 1.41 -11.19 -14.27
CA TRP A 57 1.13 -12.53 -13.79
C TRP A 57 -0.28 -12.66 -13.19
N LEU A 58 -0.79 -11.64 -12.50
CA LEU A 58 -2.17 -11.59 -12.01
C LEU A 58 -3.21 -11.36 -13.12
N GLY A 59 -2.77 -11.00 -14.35
CA GLY A 59 -3.65 -10.74 -15.48
C GLY A 59 -4.41 -9.41 -15.37
N VAL A 60 -3.89 -8.46 -14.58
CA VAL A 60 -4.53 -7.16 -14.36
C VAL A 60 -3.79 -6.00 -15.06
N LEU A 61 -2.53 -6.19 -15.48
CA LEU A 61 -1.71 -5.10 -16.04
C LEU A 61 -2.37 -4.47 -17.27
N ALA A 62 -2.80 -5.27 -18.23
CA ALA A 62 -3.47 -4.77 -19.45
C ALA A 62 -4.74 -3.95 -19.13
N SER A 63 -5.49 -4.38 -18.12
CA SER A 63 -6.69 -3.64 -17.68
C SER A 63 -6.34 -2.34 -16.95
N ILE A 64 -5.22 -2.31 -16.23
CA ILE A 64 -4.70 -1.07 -15.64
C ILE A 64 -4.24 -0.10 -16.74
N GLU A 65 -3.51 -0.58 -17.74
CA GLU A 65 -3.06 0.24 -18.88
C GLU A 65 -4.25 0.82 -19.67
N ALA A 66 -5.35 0.09 -19.78
CA ALA A 66 -6.58 0.57 -20.41
C ALA A 66 -7.25 1.74 -19.68
N LEU A 67 -6.91 1.99 -18.40
CA LEU A 67 -7.33 3.19 -17.68
C LEU A 67 -6.54 4.44 -18.10
N ALA A 68 -5.56 4.31 -19.01
CA ALA A 68 -4.61 5.36 -19.38
C ALA A 68 -3.91 5.99 -18.15
N PRO A 69 -3.25 5.17 -17.33
CA PRO A 69 -2.53 5.66 -16.16
C PRO A 69 -1.37 6.54 -16.59
N LYS A 70 -0.85 7.34 -15.64
CA LYS A 70 0.41 8.03 -15.89
C LYS A 70 1.57 7.06 -15.65
N ARG A 71 2.46 6.92 -16.64
CA ARG A 71 3.75 6.26 -16.50
C ARG A 71 4.81 7.30 -16.15
N LEU A 72 5.57 7.07 -15.07
CA LEU A 72 6.58 8.00 -14.55
C LEU A 72 7.97 7.37 -14.69
N LYS A 73 8.92 8.13 -15.23
CA LYS A 73 10.28 7.66 -15.56
C LYS A 73 11.24 7.66 -14.36
N GLY A 74 10.83 8.31 -13.26
CA GLY A 74 11.67 8.44 -12.09
C GLY A 74 11.03 9.26 -10.96
N VAL A 75 11.88 9.72 -10.06
CA VAL A 75 11.52 10.55 -8.89
C VAL A 75 12.36 11.81 -8.88
N ALA A 76 11.73 12.96 -8.74
CA ALA A 76 12.40 14.25 -8.51
C ALA A 76 12.27 14.62 -7.02
N ILE A 77 13.40 14.79 -6.33
CA ILE A 77 13.44 15.08 -4.90
C ILE A 77 13.99 16.49 -4.71
N SER A 78 13.32 17.34 -3.94
CA SER A 78 13.84 18.61 -3.49
C SER A 78 14.10 18.63 -1.99
N SER A 79 15.21 19.27 -1.57
CA SER A 79 15.56 19.44 -0.16
C SER A 79 14.96 20.72 0.43
N TYR A 80 15.20 20.92 1.73
CA TYR A 80 14.81 22.12 2.47
C TYR A 80 15.32 23.45 1.85
N GLU A 81 16.44 23.42 1.13
CA GLU A 81 17.08 24.58 0.50
C GLU A 81 16.91 24.59 -1.02
N SER A 82 15.89 23.89 -1.50
CA SER A 82 15.53 23.84 -2.92
C SER A 82 16.58 23.20 -3.84
N ALA A 83 17.59 22.51 -3.30
CA ALA A 83 18.41 21.62 -4.12
C ALA A 83 17.52 20.48 -4.65
N GLU A 84 17.60 20.21 -5.94
CA GLU A 84 16.77 19.23 -6.63
C GLU A 84 17.63 18.15 -7.25
N LEU A 85 17.13 16.93 -7.17
CA LEU A 85 17.74 15.74 -7.74
C LEU A 85 16.68 14.97 -8.49
N GLU A 86 16.87 14.81 -9.80
CA GLU A 86 16.09 13.91 -10.62
C GLU A 86 16.79 12.56 -10.69
N ILE A 87 16.07 11.52 -10.39
CA ILE A 87 16.55 10.13 -10.39
C ILE A 87 15.69 9.33 -11.35
N ASP A 88 16.24 9.02 -12.49
CA ASP A 88 15.63 8.11 -13.44
C ASP A 88 15.73 6.65 -12.96
N TYR A 89 14.77 5.82 -13.28
CA TYR A 89 14.95 4.39 -13.10
C TYR A 89 16.07 3.89 -14.03
N PRO A 90 16.95 3.01 -13.54
CA PRO A 90 18.03 2.48 -14.36
C PRO A 90 17.49 1.65 -15.52
N VAL A 91 18.19 1.68 -16.64
CA VAL A 91 17.87 0.78 -17.77
C VAL A 91 18.09 -0.65 -17.34
N SER A 92 17.13 -1.52 -17.61
CA SER A 92 17.25 -2.95 -17.32
C SER A 92 18.34 -3.55 -18.20
N THR A 93 19.29 -4.26 -17.58
CA THR A 93 20.36 -4.99 -18.29
C THR A 93 19.83 -6.18 -19.08
N GLU A 94 18.66 -6.73 -18.70
CA GLU A 94 18.04 -7.88 -19.34
C GLU A 94 17.23 -7.50 -20.57
N THR A 95 16.46 -6.40 -20.47
CA THR A 95 15.52 -5.99 -21.54
C THR A 95 16.02 -4.83 -22.40
N GLY A 96 17.05 -4.11 -21.94
CA GLY A 96 17.50 -2.87 -22.56
C GLY A 96 16.50 -1.70 -22.44
N LEU A 97 15.39 -1.88 -21.74
CA LEU A 97 14.34 -0.88 -21.58
C LEU A 97 14.45 -0.22 -20.20
N ARG A 98 14.05 1.05 -20.12
CA ARG A 98 13.89 1.76 -18.85
C ARG A 98 12.52 1.43 -18.27
N PRO A 99 12.46 0.82 -17.08
CA PRO A 99 11.19 0.61 -16.40
C PRO A 99 10.56 1.94 -16.00
N SER A 100 9.25 1.94 -15.80
CA SER A 100 8.51 3.11 -15.34
C SER A 100 7.53 2.72 -14.25
N SER A 101 7.29 3.62 -13.30
CA SER A 101 6.24 3.42 -12.30
C SER A 101 4.87 3.79 -12.87
N LEU A 102 3.82 3.19 -12.30
CA LEU A 102 2.44 3.53 -12.62
C LEU A 102 1.87 4.47 -11.55
N SER A 103 1.06 5.42 -11.98
CA SER A 103 0.28 6.26 -11.06
C SER A 103 -1.19 6.17 -11.44
N VAL A 104 -2.00 5.61 -10.52
CA VAL A 104 -3.42 5.28 -10.75
C VAL A 104 -4.22 5.58 -9.50
N PRO A 105 -5.35 6.27 -9.59
CA PRO A 105 -6.24 6.49 -8.45
C PRO A 105 -6.70 5.16 -7.82
N ARG A 106 -6.63 5.09 -6.48
CA ARG A 106 -6.97 3.88 -5.73
C ARG A 106 -8.41 3.41 -5.92
N TYR A 107 -9.35 4.34 -6.11
CA TYR A 107 -10.74 3.95 -6.37
C TYR A 107 -10.90 3.19 -7.70
N GLN A 108 -10.09 3.51 -8.72
CA GLN A 108 -10.07 2.79 -9.99
C GLN A 108 -9.30 1.47 -9.87
N LEU A 109 -8.10 1.53 -9.32
CA LEU A 109 -7.22 0.37 -9.17
C LEU A 109 -7.88 -0.74 -8.35
N ASP A 110 -8.40 -0.39 -7.16
CA ASP A 110 -8.98 -1.38 -6.26
C ASP A 110 -10.28 -1.99 -6.84
N ALA A 111 -11.11 -1.19 -7.52
CA ALA A 111 -12.31 -1.69 -8.20
C ALA A 111 -11.97 -2.63 -9.36
N LEU A 112 -10.93 -2.31 -10.13
CA LEU A 112 -10.45 -3.16 -11.23
C LEU A 112 -9.92 -4.49 -10.69
N PHE A 113 -9.12 -4.47 -9.63
CA PHE A 113 -8.66 -5.70 -8.98
C PHE A 113 -9.82 -6.56 -8.51
N LEU A 114 -10.80 -5.96 -7.82
CA LEU A 114 -11.96 -6.71 -7.31
C LEU A 114 -12.79 -7.32 -8.44
N LYS A 115 -12.99 -6.56 -9.53
CA LYS A 115 -13.66 -7.07 -10.73
C LYS A 115 -12.93 -8.27 -11.34
N GLN A 116 -11.60 -8.24 -11.38
CA GLN A 116 -10.81 -9.36 -11.86
C GLN A 116 -10.95 -10.59 -10.95
N VAL A 117 -11.00 -10.39 -9.63
CA VAL A 117 -11.27 -11.45 -8.65
C VAL A 117 -12.65 -12.09 -8.90
N GLN A 118 -13.68 -11.27 -9.12
CA GLN A 118 -15.05 -11.75 -9.46
C GLN A 118 -15.06 -12.50 -10.78
N ASN A 119 -14.40 -11.98 -11.82
CA ASN A 119 -14.31 -12.63 -13.15
C ASN A 119 -13.59 -13.99 -13.08
N ALA A 120 -12.64 -14.15 -12.16
CA ALA A 120 -11.96 -15.41 -11.90
C ALA A 120 -12.84 -16.45 -11.17
N GLY A 121 -14.06 -16.11 -10.78
CA GLY A 121 -14.99 -17.00 -10.11
C GLY A 121 -14.85 -17.08 -8.59
N VAL A 122 -14.00 -16.26 -7.99
CA VAL A 122 -13.87 -16.15 -6.53
C VAL A 122 -15.17 -15.60 -5.93
N LYS A 123 -15.64 -16.18 -4.83
CA LYS A 123 -16.81 -15.69 -4.11
C LYS A 123 -16.50 -14.41 -3.37
N VAL A 124 -16.99 -13.28 -3.85
CA VAL A 124 -16.77 -11.96 -3.24
C VAL A 124 -17.98 -11.52 -2.42
N PHE A 125 -17.72 -11.07 -1.20
CA PHE A 125 -18.68 -10.52 -0.25
C PHE A 125 -18.30 -9.07 0.05
N GLU A 126 -18.83 -8.12 -0.73
CA GLU A 126 -18.74 -6.70 -0.42
C GLU A 126 -19.67 -6.33 0.73
N GLN A 127 -19.36 -5.24 1.45
CA GLN A 127 -20.15 -4.76 2.60
C GLN A 127 -20.29 -5.80 3.72
N HIS A 128 -19.34 -6.74 3.79
CA HIS A 128 -19.23 -7.76 4.82
C HIS A 128 -18.05 -7.48 5.74
N LYS A 129 -18.33 -6.91 6.89
CA LYS A 129 -17.31 -6.53 7.88
C LYS A 129 -16.99 -7.72 8.79
N VAL A 130 -15.85 -8.34 8.57
CA VAL A 130 -15.30 -9.33 9.51
C VAL A 130 -14.92 -8.62 10.81
N THR A 131 -15.32 -9.17 11.94
CA THR A 131 -15.08 -8.60 13.27
C THR A 131 -14.29 -9.50 14.18
N ASP A 132 -14.35 -10.81 13.96
CA ASP A 132 -13.64 -11.80 14.77
C ASP A 132 -13.38 -13.09 13.98
N PHE A 133 -12.64 -14.02 14.59
CA PHE A 133 -12.28 -15.33 14.05
C PHE A 133 -13.05 -16.46 14.71
N ILE A 134 -13.29 -17.52 13.93
CA ILE A 134 -13.76 -18.82 14.42
C ILE A 134 -12.51 -19.65 14.70
N PHE A 135 -12.47 -20.34 15.83
CA PHE A 135 -11.36 -21.19 16.22
C PHE A 135 -11.78 -22.66 16.25
N ASP A 136 -10.85 -23.51 15.87
CA ASP A 136 -10.84 -24.93 16.10
C ASP A 136 -9.54 -25.23 16.88
N ASP A 137 -9.63 -25.50 18.16
CA ASP A 137 -8.51 -25.50 19.09
C ASP A 137 -7.66 -24.20 18.99
N ASP A 138 -6.36 -24.34 18.75
CA ASP A 138 -5.42 -23.24 18.59
C ASP A 138 -5.31 -22.71 17.15
N CYS A 139 -6.17 -23.15 16.23
CA CYS A 139 -6.15 -22.76 14.82
C CYS A 139 -7.36 -21.90 14.45
N VAL A 140 -7.12 -20.86 13.67
CA VAL A 140 -8.22 -20.11 13.03
C VAL A 140 -8.83 -20.98 11.95
N ALA A 141 -10.14 -21.23 12.06
CA ALA A 141 -10.93 -22.07 11.18
C ALA A 141 -12.06 -21.33 10.44
N GLY A 142 -12.02 -19.99 10.47
CA GLY A 142 -13.01 -19.17 9.78
C GLY A 142 -13.12 -17.78 10.36
N VAL A 143 -14.16 -17.09 9.90
CA VAL A 143 -14.45 -15.70 10.28
C VAL A 143 -15.92 -15.51 10.56
N HIS A 144 -16.24 -14.54 11.41
CA HIS A 144 -17.59 -14.02 11.54
C HIS A 144 -17.63 -12.50 11.61
N GLY A 145 -18.81 -11.94 11.32
CA GLY A 145 -18.99 -10.50 11.26
C GLY A 145 -20.43 -10.11 10.93
N TRP A 146 -20.58 -8.94 10.31
CA TRP A 146 -21.85 -8.31 10.01
C TRP A 146 -21.88 -7.84 8.55
N ASP A 147 -23.00 -8.05 7.87
CA ASP A 147 -23.29 -7.46 6.58
C ASP A 147 -23.75 -5.99 6.68
N GLU A 148 -24.10 -5.36 5.56
CA GLU A 148 -24.61 -3.98 5.52
C GLU A 148 -25.90 -3.77 6.33
N ASN A 149 -26.72 -4.80 6.46
CA ASN A 149 -27.99 -4.80 7.21
C ASN A 149 -27.79 -5.14 8.69
N LYS A 150 -26.55 -5.27 9.15
CA LYS A 150 -26.18 -5.74 10.49
C LYS A 150 -26.66 -7.17 10.77
N THR A 151 -26.87 -7.97 9.74
CA THR A 151 -27.12 -9.39 9.88
C THR A 151 -25.79 -10.11 10.12
N SER A 152 -25.74 -11.00 11.10
CA SER A 152 -24.54 -11.77 11.38
C SER A 152 -24.28 -12.79 10.26
N PHE A 153 -23.01 -12.95 9.89
CA PHE A 153 -22.57 -14.00 8.99
C PHE A 153 -21.37 -14.75 9.57
N SER A 154 -21.19 -15.97 9.10
CA SER A 154 -20.02 -16.80 9.42
C SER A 154 -19.58 -17.56 8.17
N LEU A 155 -18.25 -17.58 7.94
CA LEU A 155 -17.63 -18.36 6.87
C LEU A 155 -16.57 -19.27 7.49
N GLN A 156 -16.71 -20.57 7.30
CA GLN A 156 -15.70 -21.56 7.71
C GLN A 156 -14.65 -21.73 6.61
N ALA A 157 -13.40 -21.90 6.99
CA ALA A 157 -12.26 -22.11 6.09
C ALA A 157 -11.18 -22.95 6.74
N LYS A 158 -10.37 -23.64 5.92
CA LYS A 158 -9.17 -24.34 6.39
C LYS A 158 -8.05 -23.37 6.78
N LEU A 159 -8.04 -22.18 6.15
CA LEU A 159 -7.08 -21.10 6.39
C LEU A 159 -7.76 -19.75 6.21
N VAL A 160 -7.36 -18.76 7.01
CA VAL A 160 -7.75 -17.36 6.86
C VAL A 160 -6.54 -16.50 6.50
N VAL A 161 -6.70 -15.60 5.53
CA VAL A 161 -5.71 -14.58 5.19
C VAL A 161 -6.26 -13.21 5.57
N ASP A 162 -5.59 -12.51 6.49
CA ASP A 162 -5.96 -11.14 6.86
C ASP A 162 -5.14 -10.13 6.03
N ALA A 163 -5.79 -9.57 5.01
CA ALA A 163 -5.33 -8.49 4.15
C ALA A 163 -6.05 -7.15 4.48
N GLY A 164 -6.58 -7.01 5.69
CA GLY A 164 -7.36 -5.84 6.14
C GLY A 164 -6.54 -4.56 6.29
N GLY A 165 -5.24 -4.62 5.98
CA GLY A 165 -4.33 -3.49 6.03
C GLY A 165 -4.06 -3.03 7.46
N ARG A 166 -3.84 -1.72 7.67
CA ARG A 166 -3.45 -1.15 8.96
C ARG A 166 -4.49 -1.34 10.08
N ASN A 167 -5.73 -1.64 9.73
CA ASN A 167 -6.85 -1.86 10.65
C ASN A 167 -7.31 -3.33 10.63
N ALA A 168 -6.44 -4.24 10.24
CA ALA A 168 -6.70 -5.67 10.17
C ALA A 168 -7.30 -6.21 11.48
N VAL A 169 -8.21 -7.16 11.36
CA VAL A 169 -8.90 -7.76 12.50
C VAL A 169 -7.92 -8.42 13.44
N SER A 170 -6.94 -9.14 12.88
CA SER A 170 -5.86 -9.81 13.61
C SER A 170 -5.03 -8.86 14.46
N LEU A 171 -4.72 -7.65 13.95
CA LEU A 171 -3.94 -6.65 14.68
C LEU A 171 -4.63 -6.24 15.98
N ARG A 172 -5.95 -6.09 15.95
CA ARG A 172 -6.76 -5.74 17.13
C ARG A 172 -6.99 -6.93 18.05
N LYS A 173 -7.41 -8.07 17.49
CA LYS A 173 -7.76 -9.27 18.25
C LYS A 173 -6.61 -9.78 19.09
N PHE A 174 -5.40 -9.80 18.53
CA PHE A 174 -4.22 -10.36 19.20
C PHE A 174 -3.24 -9.29 19.71
N ASN A 175 -3.61 -8.02 19.65
CA ASN A 175 -2.74 -6.90 20.05
C ASN A 175 -1.33 -6.99 19.43
N LEU A 176 -1.29 -7.21 18.10
CA LEU A 176 -0.03 -7.44 17.37
C LEU A 176 0.68 -6.15 16.99
N LYS A 177 -0.05 -5.04 16.86
CA LYS A 177 0.51 -3.77 16.40
C LYS A 177 1.45 -3.20 17.45
N GLN A 178 2.69 -2.94 17.05
CA GLN A 178 3.65 -2.18 17.86
C GLN A 178 3.52 -0.70 17.51
N GLU A 179 3.81 0.17 18.46
CA GLU A 179 3.71 1.61 18.25
C GLU A 179 4.52 2.06 17.03
N GLY A 180 3.89 2.89 16.22
CA GLY A 180 4.50 3.50 15.03
C GLY A 180 5.17 4.84 15.36
N ASN A 181 5.65 5.52 14.33
CA ASN A 181 6.42 6.76 14.45
C ASN A 181 5.59 8.05 14.69
N GLY A 182 4.31 7.92 15.05
CA GLY A 182 3.46 9.09 15.31
C GLY A 182 3.17 10.00 14.11
N LYS A 183 3.32 9.51 12.89
CA LYS A 183 3.08 10.30 11.68
C LYS A 183 1.65 10.17 11.17
N ILE A 184 1.20 11.23 10.48
CA ILE A 184 -0.08 11.31 9.79
C ILE A 184 0.15 11.71 8.34
N ALA A 185 -0.59 11.10 7.41
CA ALA A 185 -0.66 11.52 6.02
C ALA A 185 -2.00 12.16 5.71
N PHE A 186 -1.95 13.18 4.88
CA PHE A 186 -3.10 13.84 4.25
C PHE A 186 -3.00 13.67 2.75
N SER A 187 -4.11 13.47 2.07
CA SER A 187 -4.14 13.30 0.61
C SER A 187 -5.40 13.94 0.05
N ALA A 188 -5.26 14.56 -1.11
CA ALA A 188 -6.37 15.01 -1.95
C ALA A 188 -5.93 15.07 -3.41
N HIS A 189 -6.88 14.90 -4.34
CA HIS A 189 -6.65 15.14 -5.75
C HIS A 189 -6.85 16.62 -6.11
N TRP A 190 -6.00 17.07 -7.02
CA TRP A 190 -6.00 18.43 -7.57
C TRP A 190 -6.08 18.38 -9.09
N GLN A 191 -6.84 19.29 -9.68
CA GLN A 191 -6.96 19.45 -11.13
C GLN A 191 -6.13 20.65 -11.58
N GLY A 192 -5.44 20.53 -12.72
CA GLY A 192 -4.67 21.63 -13.30
C GLY A 192 -3.30 21.85 -12.67
N VAL A 193 -2.74 20.85 -12.00
CA VAL A 193 -1.39 20.91 -11.42
C VAL A 193 -0.35 20.95 -12.54
N ARG A 194 0.61 21.86 -12.41
CA ARG A 194 1.70 22.03 -13.38
C ARG A 194 2.87 21.13 -13.02
N LEU A 195 2.90 19.93 -13.60
CA LEU A 195 4.00 19.00 -13.45
C LEU A 195 4.86 19.03 -14.73
N PRO A 196 6.11 19.52 -14.69
CA PRO A 196 6.89 19.76 -15.90
C PRO A 196 7.29 18.49 -16.65
N ASP A 197 7.49 17.37 -15.94
CA ASP A 197 7.98 16.11 -16.49
C ASP A 197 7.27 14.90 -15.94
N ASP A 198 7.62 13.73 -16.48
CA ASP A 198 7.07 12.43 -16.08
C ASP A 198 7.77 11.88 -14.83
N TYR A 199 7.81 12.68 -13.75
CA TYR A 199 8.36 12.29 -12.45
C TYR A 199 7.29 12.30 -11.36
N CYS A 200 7.55 11.53 -10.31
CA CYS A 200 6.95 11.74 -9.00
C CYS A 200 7.77 12.78 -8.24
N TYR A 201 7.16 13.86 -7.80
CA TYR A 201 7.83 14.95 -7.10
C TYR A 201 7.75 14.78 -5.59
N MET A 202 8.92 14.72 -4.93
CA MET A 202 9.04 14.60 -3.49
C MET A 202 9.70 15.86 -2.93
N HIS A 203 8.96 16.64 -2.13
CA HIS A 203 9.45 17.87 -1.53
C HIS A 203 9.65 17.70 -0.03
N VAL A 204 10.91 17.66 0.40
CA VAL A 204 11.28 17.58 1.82
C VAL A 204 11.33 18.98 2.41
N SER A 205 10.47 19.25 3.40
CA SER A 205 10.41 20.52 4.12
C SER A 205 9.77 20.32 5.49
N ARG A 206 9.96 21.28 6.43
CA ARG A 206 9.18 21.21 7.69
C ARG A 206 7.71 21.47 7.43
N PRO A 207 6.80 20.78 8.15
CA PRO A 207 7.05 19.80 9.23
C PRO A 207 7.19 18.36 8.75
N GLY A 208 7.40 18.09 7.46
CA GLY A 208 7.50 16.74 6.91
C GLY A 208 7.89 16.73 5.44
N TYR A 209 7.18 15.98 4.62
CA TYR A 209 7.41 15.94 3.17
C TYR A 209 6.08 15.87 2.40
N THR A 210 6.14 16.26 1.13
CA THR A 210 5.01 16.23 0.21
C THR A 210 5.37 15.39 -1.01
N GLY A 211 4.48 14.45 -1.39
CA GLY A 211 4.54 13.74 -2.67
C GLY A 211 3.49 14.31 -3.62
N ILE A 212 3.89 14.60 -4.86
CA ILE A 212 2.97 15.05 -5.92
C ILE A 212 3.21 14.19 -7.16
N SER A 213 2.19 13.51 -7.62
CA SER A 213 2.27 12.69 -8.84
C SER A 213 1.02 12.85 -9.71
N SER A 214 1.23 12.94 -11.03
CA SER A 214 0.11 12.89 -11.98
C SER A 214 -0.56 11.52 -11.92
N VAL A 215 -1.88 11.51 -11.87
CA VAL A 215 -2.69 10.27 -11.93
C VAL A 215 -3.47 10.17 -13.25
N GLY A 216 -3.08 10.96 -14.25
CA GLY A 216 -3.76 11.04 -15.54
C GLY A 216 -4.89 12.06 -15.57
N ASN A 217 -5.42 12.32 -16.78
CA ASN A 217 -6.56 13.21 -17.02
C ASN A 217 -6.43 14.63 -16.43
N GLY A 218 -5.19 15.17 -16.40
CA GLY A 218 -4.90 16.49 -15.83
C GLY A 218 -5.03 16.59 -14.32
N ARG A 219 -5.17 15.44 -13.61
CA ARG A 219 -5.23 15.34 -12.15
C ARG A 219 -3.88 14.94 -11.58
N ALA A 220 -3.62 15.41 -10.38
CA ALA A 220 -2.51 14.96 -9.55
C ALA A 220 -2.99 14.58 -8.15
N ASN A 221 -2.39 13.54 -7.59
CA ASN A 221 -2.52 13.24 -6.18
C ASN A 221 -1.46 14.02 -5.41
N VAL A 222 -1.87 14.77 -4.41
CA VAL A 222 -0.99 15.57 -3.55
C VAL A 222 -1.08 15.02 -2.13
N VAL A 223 0.02 14.43 -1.68
CA VAL A 223 0.11 13.80 -0.35
C VAL A 223 1.05 14.62 0.53
N LEU A 224 0.64 14.91 1.75
CA LEU A 224 1.46 15.51 2.79
C LEU A 224 1.63 14.51 3.93
N VAL A 225 2.87 14.25 4.33
CA VAL A 225 3.20 13.44 5.51
C VAL A 225 3.93 14.31 6.53
N VAL A 226 3.41 14.34 7.76
CA VAL A 226 3.96 15.15 8.86
C VAL A 226 3.94 14.35 10.17
N ASP A 227 4.70 14.83 11.16
CA ASP A 227 4.51 14.36 12.53
C ASP A 227 3.15 14.80 13.06
N ARG A 228 2.46 13.94 13.80
CA ARG A 228 1.12 14.22 14.35
C ARG A 228 1.09 15.48 15.21
N SER A 229 2.18 15.78 15.90
CA SER A 229 2.34 17.01 16.69
C SER A 229 2.19 18.29 15.88
N ALA A 230 2.39 18.24 14.55
CA ALA A 230 2.21 19.39 13.66
C ALA A 230 0.73 19.84 13.54
N LEU A 231 -0.22 18.97 13.90
CA LEU A 231 -1.64 19.35 13.95
C LEU A 231 -1.89 20.44 14.99
N ASP A 232 -1.29 20.36 16.18
CA ASP A 232 -1.33 21.38 17.23
C ASP A 232 -2.70 22.08 17.34
N GLY A 233 -3.77 21.29 17.42
CA GLY A 233 -5.17 21.77 17.47
C GLY A 233 -5.73 22.33 16.15
N LYS A 234 -4.95 22.39 15.08
CA LYS A 234 -5.41 22.88 13.76
C LYS A 234 -6.30 21.86 13.05
N LYS A 235 -7.23 22.36 12.25
CA LYS A 235 -8.00 21.50 11.34
C LYS A 235 -7.08 20.90 10.27
N ALA A 236 -7.31 19.64 9.91
CA ALA A 236 -6.54 18.92 8.91
C ALA A 236 -6.39 19.69 7.57
N GLU A 237 -7.47 20.26 7.08
CA GLU A 237 -7.48 21.04 5.84
C GLU A 237 -6.63 22.31 5.92
N THR A 238 -6.68 23.01 7.06
CA THR A 238 -5.87 24.23 7.28
C THR A 238 -4.39 23.89 7.33
N LEU A 239 -4.01 22.83 8.06
CA LEU A 239 -2.63 22.38 8.11
C LEU A 239 -2.13 21.98 6.72
N TYR A 240 -2.90 21.14 6.02
CA TYR A 240 -2.58 20.68 4.68
C TYR A 240 -2.33 21.84 3.72
N HIS A 241 -3.27 22.77 3.61
CA HIS A 241 -3.16 23.94 2.73
C HIS A 241 -1.94 24.81 3.10
N ASN A 242 -1.78 25.18 4.37
CA ASN A 242 -0.69 26.04 4.82
C ASN A 242 0.69 25.44 4.56
N VAL A 243 0.86 24.13 4.78
CA VAL A 243 2.13 23.46 4.50
C VAL A 243 2.39 23.40 3.00
N LEU A 244 1.40 23.11 2.18
CA LEU A 244 1.59 23.12 0.72
C LEU A 244 2.01 24.49 0.22
N MET A 245 1.37 25.57 0.69
CA MET A 245 1.65 26.93 0.26
C MET A 245 2.88 27.56 0.92
N SER A 246 3.53 26.90 1.86
CA SER A 246 4.74 27.42 2.52
C SER A 246 6.04 27.24 1.72
N ASN A 247 6.02 26.52 0.61
CA ASN A 247 7.20 26.24 -0.22
C ASN A 247 6.96 26.75 -1.65
N CYS A 248 7.88 27.56 -2.18
CA CYS A 248 7.73 28.22 -3.48
C CYS A 248 7.52 27.23 -4.63
N ARG A 249 8.27 26.12 -4.68
CA ARG A 249 8.12 25.12 -5.74
C ARG A 249 6.74 24.46 -5.74
N ARG A 250 6.22 24.11 -4.56
CA ARG A 250 4.85 23.58 -4.47
C ARG A 250 3.82 24.62 -4.89
N CYS A 251 4.01 25.88 -4.47
CA CYS A 251 3.16 26.97 -4.91
C CYS A 251 3.15 27.15 -6.41
N GLU A 252 4.30 27.08 -7.07
CA GLU A 252 4.43 27.16 -8.53
C GLU A 252 3.69 26.00 -9.23
N MET A 253 3.86 24.77 -8.75
CA MET A 253 3.17 23.59 -9.29
C MET A 253 1.66 23.65 -9.08
N LEU A 254 1.20 24.19 -7.94
CA LEU A 254 -0.20 24.28 -7.57
C LEU A 254 -0.86 25.62 -7.99
N GLN A 255 -0.12 26.52 -8.63
CA GLN A 255 -0.65 27.82 -9.05
C GLN A 255 -1.74 27.66 -10.09
N GLY A 256 -2.96 28.10 -9.75
CA GLY A 256 -4.14 27.94 -10.59
C GLY A 256 -4.75 26.55 -10.59
N ALA A 257 -4.19 25.62 -9.81
CA ALA A 257 -4.79 24.31 -9.62
C ALA A 257 -5.91 24.36 -8.57
N GLU A 258 -6.92 23.52 -8.76
CA GLU A 258 -8.08 23.42 -7.87
C GLU A 258 -8.13 22.05 -7.19
N ARG A 259 -8.34 22.02 -5.89
CA ARG A 259 -8.57 20.78 -5.17
C ARG A 259 -9.99 20.26 -5.47
N VAL A 260 -10.09 19.04 -5.98
CA VAL A 260 -11.35 18.46 -6.47
C VAL A 260 -12.09 17.60 -5.45
N GLU A 261 -11.53 17.40 -4.26
CA GLU A 261 -12.14 16.61 -3.19
C GLU A 261 -11.69 17.07 -1.79
N PRO A 262 -12.43 16.70 -0.71
CA PRO A 262 -11.99 16.98 0.67
C PRO A 262 -10.66 16.30 0.98
N VAL A 263 -9.86 16.91 1.88
CA VAL A 263 -8.63 16.30 2.38
C VAL A 263 -8.97 15.10 3.25
N ARG A 264 -8.43 13.95 2.87
CA ARG A 264 -8.52 12.72 3.66
C ARG A 264 -7.25 12.53 4.46
N SER A 265 -7.36 11.94 5.63
CA SER A 265 -6.21 11.68 6.48
C SER A 265 -6.11 10.23 6.91
N VAL A 266 -4.89 9.83 7.24
CA VAL A 266 -4.61 8.52 7.80
C VAL A 266 -3.45 8.60 8.78
N GLU A 267 -3.64 7.99 9.94
CA GLU A 267 -2.67 7.94 11.02
C GLU A 267 -1.94 6.60 11.10
N SER A 268 -0.99 6.52 12.02
CA SER A 268 -0.19 5.31 12.30
C SER A 268 0.56 4.83 11.07
N LEU A 269 1.33 5.72 10.48
CA LEU A 269 2.30 5.37 9.43
C LEU A 269 3.55 4.76 10.07
N ALA A 270 4.10 3.73 9.40
CA ALA A 270 5.29 2.98 9.82
C ALA A 270 5.16 2.34 11.23
N PHE A 271 4.67 1.12 11.26
CA PHE A 271 4.55 0.30 12.46
C PHE A 271 5.04 -1.13 12.19
N ALA A 272 5.56 -1.79 13.21
CA ALA A 272 5.90 -3.19 13.19
C ALA A 272 4.75 -4.06 13.74
N VAL A 273 4.79 -5.35 13.43
CA VAL A 273 3.77 -6.31 13.85
C VAL A 273 4.44 -7.52 14.50
N LYS A 274 3.92 -7.92 15.66
CA LYS A 274 4.36 -9.14 16.35
C LYS A 274 3.95 -10.38 15.55
N PRO A 275 4.64 -11.51 15.72
CA PRO A 275 4.25 -12.76 15.11
C PRO A 275 2.82 -13.18 15.49
N VAL A 276 2.08 -13.76 14.55
CA VAL A 276 0.76 -14.34 14.78
C VAL A 276 0.86 -15.45 15.82
N PRO A 277 -0.02 -15.47 16.86
CA PRO A 277 0.10 -16.41 17.98
C PRO A 277 -0.48 -17.81 17.70
N CYS A 278 -1.25 -18.00 16.63
CA CYS A 278 -2.02 -19.22 16.33
C CYS A 278 -1.70 -19.79 14.96
N GLY A 279 -2.18 -21.00 14.69
CA GLY A 279 -2.23 -21.59 13.36
C GLY A 279 -3.44 -21.10 12.55
N GLY A 280 -3.56 -21.52 11.28
CA GLY A 280 -4.71 -21.22 10.41
C GLY A 280 -4.84 -19.74 10.00
N LEU A 281 -3.87 -18.87 10.28
CA LEU A 281 -3.94 -17.44 9.99
C LEU A 281 -2.64 -16.91 9.40
N VAL A 282 -2.73 -16.20 8.26
CA VAL A 282 -1.62 -15.49 7.61
C VAL A 282 -2.01 -14.03 7.40
N LEU A 283 -1.08 -13.12 7.66
CA LEU A 283 -1.25 -11.69 7.40
C LEU A 283 -0.48 -11.29 6.15
N VAL A 284 -1.07 -10.43 5.29
CA VAL A 284 -0.41 -9.92 4.08
C VAL A 284 -0.59 -8.42 3.91
N GLY A 285 0.27 -7.80 3.12
CA GLY A 285 0.26 -6.35 2.91
C GLY A 285 0.50 -5.56 4.20
N ASP A 286 -0.17 -4.42 4.37
CA ASP A 286 -0.01 -3.55 5.53
C ASP A 286 -0.42 -4.22 6.86
N ALA A 287 -1.16 -5.34 6.84
CA ALA A 287 -1.47 -6.11 8.03
C ALA A 287 -0.22 -6.76 8.67
N MET A 288 0.85 -6.94 7.89
CA MET A 288 2.15 -7.46 8.34
C MET A 288 3.13 -6.39 8.80
N GLY A 289 2.69 -5.14 8.88
CA GLY A 289 3.50 -3.97 9.17
C GLY A 289 3.55 -3.01 7.99
N PHE A 290 3.77 -1.78 8.29
CA PHE A 290 3.78 -0.70 7.32
C PHE A 290 5.05 0.13 7.47
N ILE A 291 5.73 0.38 6.35
CA ILE A 291 6.88 1.28 6.30
C ILE A 291 6.45 2.69 5.91
N ASP A 292 7.31 3.67 6.18
CA ASP A 292 7.04 5.06 5.77
C ASP A 292 6.84 5.13 4.25
N PRO A 293 5.79 5.82 3.78
CA PRO A 293 5.43 5.87 2.36
C PRO A 293 6.39 6.67 1.47
N PHE A 294 7.48 7.23 2.00
CA PHE A 294 8.44 8.05 1.25
C PHE A 294 9.01 7.35 0.02
N THR A 295 9.25 6.04 0.11
CA THR A 295 9.79 5.24 -1.00
C THR A 295 8.77 4.82 -2.05
N GLY A 296 7.46 5.02 -1.81
CA GLY A 296 6.39 4.64 -2.74
C GLY A 296 6.18 3.12 -2.91
N GLU A 297 6.75 2.28 -2.06
CA GLU A 297 6.78 0.82 -2.22
C GLU A 297 5.52 0.09 -1.70
N GLY A 298 4.55 0.77 -1.06
CA GLY A 298 3.45 0.12 -0.34
C GLY A 298 2.62 -0.87 -1.17
N ILE A 299 2.28 -0.51 -2.42
CA ILE A 299 1.49 -1.40 -3.31
C ILE A 299 2.35 -2.59 -3.76
N TYR A 300 3.60 -2.37 -4.17
CA TYR A 300 4.52 -3.45 -4.52
C TYR A 300 4.70 -4.45 -3.36
N LEU A 301 4.97 -3.96 -2.15
CA LEU A 301 5.11 -4.80 -0.96
C LEU A 301 3.84 -5.61 -0.69
N SER A 302 2.67 -5.01 -0.91
CA SER A 302 1.38 -5.70 -0.78
C SER A 302 1.23 -6.85 -1.77
N LEU A 303 1.55 -6.62 -3.04
CA LEU A 303 1.48 -7.63 -4.10
C LEU A 303 2.51 -8.75 -3.88
N ARG A 304 3.77 -8.38 -3.64
CA ARG A 304 4.86 -9.33 -3.47
C ARG A 304 4.72 -10.17 -2.20
N SER A 305 4.27 -9.56 -1.09
CA SER A 305 3.99 -10.31 0.13
C SER A 305 2.90 -11.37 -0.07
N SER A 306 1.91 -11.07 -0.91
CA SER A 306 0.84 -12.02 -1.26
C SER A 306 1.37 -13.20 -2.09
N GLN A 307 2.29 -12.97 -3.04
CA GLN A 307 2.93 -14.06 -3.78
C GLN A 307 3.71 -15.00 -2.83
N ILE A 308 4.56 -14.42 -1.96
CA ILE A 308 5.36 -15.22 -1.01
C ILE A 308 4.44 -16.01 -0.06
N ALA A 309 3.37 -15.39 0.44
CA ALA A 309 2.39 -16.07 1.27
C ALA A 309 1.65 -17.17 0.52
N GLY A 310 1.27 -16.93 -0.75
CA GLY A 310 0.60 -17.91 -1.61
C GLY A 310 1.42 -19.19 -1.81
N GLU A 311 2.74 -19.07 -1.97
CA GLU A 311 3.66 -20.22 -2.05
C GLU A 311 3.66 -21.02 -0.74
N VAL A 312 3.74 -20.35 0.42
CA VAL A 312 3.74 -21.01 1.73
C VAL A 312 2.40 -21.67 2.02
N ILE A 313 1.29 -20.99 1.67
CA ILE A 313 -0.07 -21.52 1.81
C ILE A 313 -0.25 -22.77 0.93
N HIS A 314 0.22 -22.71 -0.32
CA HIS A 314 0.18 -23.85 -1.23
C HIS A 314 0.95 -25.06 -0.65
N ALA A 315 2.17 -24.85 -0.16
CA ALA A 315 2.92 -25.89 0.54
C ALA A 315 2.18 -26.41 1.78
N GLY A 316 1.45 -25.56 2.50
CA GLY A 316 0.60 -25.93 3.63
C GLY A 316 -0.51 -26.89 3.23
N PHE A 317 -1.17 -26.63 2.11
CA PHE A 317 -2.21 -27.55 1.56
C PHE A 317 -1.60 -28.89 1.13
N GLN A 318 -0.45 -28.88 0.46
CA GLN A 318 0.24 -30.12 0.04
C GLN A 318 0.63 -31.00 1.24
N ASN A 319 0.96 -30.39 2.38
CA ASN A 319 1.37 -31.09 3.60
C ASN A 319 0.25 -31.23 4.64
N SER A 320 -0.98 -30.76 4.34
CA SER A 320 -2.10 -30.68 5.29
C SER A 320 -1.70 -30.06 6.62
N ASN A 321 -0.86 -29.00 6.58
CA ASN A 321 -0.26 -28.39 7.76
C ASN A 321 -0.37 -26.87 7.74
N PHE A 322 -1.22 -26.32 8.60
CA PHE A 322 -1.40 -24.89 8.83
C PHE A 322 -1.03 -24.47 10.25
N SER A 323 -0.18 -25.26 10.93
CA SER A 323 0.30 -24.92 12.26
C SER A 323 1.07 -23.59 12.24
N ARG A 324 1.06 -22.89 13.38
CA ARG A 324 1.84 -21.65 13.56
C ARG A 324 3.31 -21.81 13.15
N LYS A 325 3.95 -22.95 13.50
CA LYS A 325 5.33 -23.24 13.15
C LYS A 325 5.54 -23.33 11.63
N PHE A 326 4.65 -24.01 10.92
CA PHE A 326 4.72 -24.13 9.46
C PHE A 326 4.57 -22.77 8.78
N LEU A 327 3.52 -22.02 9.14
CA LEU A 327 3.23 -20.73 8.54
C LEU A 327 4.28 -19.65 8.89
N SER A 328 5.07 -19.82 9.95
CA SER A 328 6.16 -18.89 10.30
C SER A 328 7.28 -18.81 9.26
N VAL A 329 7.41 -19.78 8.35
CA VAL A 329 8.33 -19.77 7.20
C VAL A 329 8.08 -18.54 6.32
N TYR A 330 6.83 -18.10 6.21
CA TYR A 330 6.48 -16.87 5.50
C TYR A 330 7.20 -15.65 6.06
N ASN A 331 7.31 -15.53 7.40
CA ASN A 331 7.99 -14.40 8.02
C ASN A 331 9.48 -14.36 7.68
N ALA A 332 10.14 -15.53 7.63
CA ALA A 332 11.56 -15.63 7.26
C ALA A 332 11.77 -15.22 5.79
N ARG A 333 10.97 -15.78 4.88
CA ARG A 333 11.04 -15.43 3.44
C ARG A 333 10.76 -13.93 3.19
N ARG A 334 9.80 -13.38 3.89
CA ARG A 334 9.49 -11.95 3.80
C ARG A 334 10.63 -11.07 4.32
N GLN A 335 11.30 -11.48 5.40
CA GLN A 335 12.46 -10.76 5.93
C GLN A 335 13.65 -10.83 4.96
N GLU A 336 13.87 -11.95 4.31
CA GLU A 336 14.87 -12.12 3.25
C GLU A 336 14.56 -11.22 2.05
N GLU A 337 13.33 -11.19 1.57
CA GLU A 337 12.91 -10.41 0.41
C GLU A 337 12.94 -8.89 0.66
N PHE A 338 12.54 -8.44 1.85
CA PHE A 338 12.29 -7.01 2.12
C PHE A 338 13.26 -6.38 3.11
N GLY A 339 14.16 -7.15 3.74
CA GLY A 339 15.04 -6.67 4.80
C GLY A 339 15.87 -5.45 4.39
N ASP A 340 16.49 -5.51 3.21
CA ASP A 340 17.31 -4.43 2.67
C ASP A 340 16.47 -3.20 2.32
N LYS A 341 15.26 -3.39 1.76
CA LYS A 341 14.31 -2.31 1.47
C LYS A 341 13.88 -1.60 2.76
N PHE A 342 13.63 -2.36 3.82
CA PHE A 342 13.26 -1.81 5.13
C PHE A 342 14.43 -1.05 5.78
N LEU A 343 15.65 -1.54 5.61
CA LEU A 343 16.84 -0.83 6.08
C LEU A 343 17.03 0.47 5.33
N LEU A 344 16.97 0.44 3.99
CA LEU A 344 17.06 1.63 3.14
C LEU A 344 15.98 2.67 3.50
N SER A 345 14.73 2.23 3.66
CA SER A 345 13.64 3.12 4.06
C SER A 345 13.93 3.83 5.39
N ARG A 346 14.47 3.11 6.38
CA ARG A 346 14.87 3.71 7.68
C ARG A 346 16.00 4.73 7.53
N VAL A 347 16.99 4.42 6.72
CA VAL A 347 18.12 5.35 6.45
C VAL A 347 17.60 6.60 5.75
N LEU A 348 16.75 6.46 4.74
CA LEU A 348 16.14 7.59 4.04
C LEU A 348 15.27 8.43 4.97
N GLN A 349 14.47 7.81 5.82
CA GLN A 349 13.72 8.54 6.85
C GLN A 349 14.62 9.38 7.75
N TRP A 350 15.67 8.77 8.28
CA TRP A 350 16.62 9.49 9.11
C TRP A 350 17.23 10.67 8.36
N LEU A 351 17.62 10.47 7.10
CA LEU A 351 18.22 11.50 6.25
C LEU A 351 17.25 12.68 6.01
N ILE A 352 16.00 12.40 5.59
CA ILE A 352 15.05 13.47 5.24
C ILE A 352 14.60 14.29 6.44
N TYR A 353 14.59 13.73 7.65
CA TYR A 353 14.27 14.47 8.86
C TYR A 353 15.47 15.16 9.50
N ASN A 354 16.69 14.92 8.99
CA ASN A 354 17.90 15.58 9.43
C ASN A 354 18.35 16.66 8.42
N ARG A 355 17.85 17.90 8.61
CA ARG A 355 18.03 19.00 7.65
C ARG A 355 19.48 19.21 7.19
N PRO A 356 20.51 19.31 8.08
CA PRO A 356 21.88 19.52 7.64
C PRO A 356 22.39 18.41 6.73
N PHE A 357 22.14 17.16 7.10
CA PHE A 357 22.55 15.99 6.30
C PHE A 357 21.78 15.91 4.99
N CYS A 358 20.45 16.13 5.01
CA CYS A 358 19.62 16.14 3.80
C CYS A 358 20.17 17.16 2.79
N ASN A 359 20.37 18.41 3.20
CA ASN A 359 20.88 19.45 2.33
C ASN A 359 22.31 19.14 1.82
N GLY A 360 23.20 18.64 2.69
CA GLY A 360 24.56 18.26 2.32
C GLY A 360 24.61 17.17 1.25
N VAL A 361 23.85 16.10 1.47
CA VAL A 361 23.74 14.99 0.51
C VAL A 361 23.12 15.46 -0.80
N MET A 362 22.01 16.18 -0.75
CA MET A 362 21.31 16.67 -1.94
C MET A 362 22.20 17.60 -2.76
N LYS A 363 22.91 18.54 -2.11
CA LYS A 363 23.85 19.43 -2.79
C LYS A 363 24.96 18.63 -3.48
N ARG A 364 25.54 17.65 -2.82
CA ARG A 364 26.62 16.84 -3.40
C ARG A 364 26.14 16.00 -4.59
N LEU A 365 24.95 15.42 -4.51
CA LEU A 365 24.39 14.60 -5.59
C LEU A 365 23.93 15.47 -6.77
N SER A 366 23.38 16.66 -6.53
CA SER A 366 22.95 17.57 -7.61
C SER A 366 24.12 18.18 -8.39
N THR A 367 25.32 18.29 -7.79
CA THR A 367 26.53 18.78 -8.46
C THR A 367 27.28 17.68 -9.24
N ASN A 368 27.10 16.42 -8.86
CA ASN A 368 27.72 15.27 -9.53
C ASN A 368 26.69 14.57 -10.42
N ARG A 369 26.11 15.31 -11.40
CA ARG A 369 25.32 14.64 -12.46
C ARG A 369 26.26 13.75 -13.26
N VAL A 370 26.25 12.44 -12.97
CA VAL A 370 26.87 11.39 -13.78
C VAL A 370 25.86 10.96 -14.85
#